data_84d6a4909c38c2fd1a78600265c6046d
#
_entry.id   84d6a4909c38c2fd1a78600265c6046d
#
_cell.length_a   1.000
_cell.length_b   1.000
_cell.length_c   1.000
_cell.angle_alpha   90.00
_cell.angle_beta   90.00
_cell.angle_gamma   90.00
#
_symmetry.space_group_name_H-M   'P 1'
#
loop_
_entity.id
_entity.type
_entity.pdbx_description
1 polymer ?
#
loop_
_entity_poly.entity_id
_entity_poly.type
_entity_poly.pdbx_seq_one_letter_code
_entity_poly.pdbx_strand_id
1 'polypeptide(L)'
;MVSGLNMKTAVAALLAVLLLAFTGPALLGNKDGKAASNDQDKKKVIFMAGHRSHGYDQHEHRAGCLLLANQLNKHMGNHLEAEVHLAKGWPANATELEDADCIIFYCDGGGRHMANQHLDGLDLKLKDGCGLVCLHYGVEVPKGKSGAKFLDWIGGYFEGNWSVNPHWDADFEELPEHPITRGVQPFKIRDEWYFHMRFREEMKGITPILSAHPPASTMRRRNGFHSGNQHVKAALERGEIQHLAWAYERPDGGRGFGFTGGHFHRNWGHDDFRTIVLNAITWCAQAEVPSEGVPSDKITDADLDENQDYPKR
;
A
#
# COMPACT_ATOMS: atom_id res chain seq x y z
N MET A 1 -28.00 14.71 -66.81
CA MET A 1 -28.79 15.97 -66.79
C MET A 1 -28.37 16.68 -65.51
N VAL A 2 -27.64 17.73 -65.75
CA VAL A 2 -27.81 19.11 -65.27
C VAL A 2 -27.62 19.30 -63.78
N SER A 3 -26.52 19.83 -63.44
CA SER A 3 -26.06 21.21 -63.18
C SER A 3 -26.50 21.68 -61.79
N GLY A 4 -25.80 22.36 -61.00
CA GLY A 4 -24.66 23.26 -61.13
C GLY A 4 -24.48 24.03 -59.83
N LEU A 5 -23.33 24.50 -59.71
CA LEU A 5 -22.87 25.85 -59.37
C LEU A 5 -23.12 26.44 -57.97
N ASN A 6 -22.05 26.61 -57.22
CA ASN A 6 -21.31 27.86 -56.94
C ASN A 6 -21.99 28.88 -56.01
N MET A 7 -21.42 29.33 -54.90
CA MET A 7 -20.49 30.48 -54.92
C MET A 7 -20.10 30.92 -53.50
N LYS A 8 -18.92 31.36 -53.37
CA LYS A 8 -18.19 31.99 -52.27
C LYS A 8 -18.86 33.23 -51.71
N THR A 9 -18.71 33.52 -50.44
CA THR A 9 -18.44 34.89 -50.00
C THR A 9 -17.66 34.89 -48.67
N ALA A 10 -16.49 35.55 -48.70
CA ALA A 10 -15.63 35.88 -47.55
C ALA A 10 -16.19 37.17 -46.92
N VAL A 11 -16.20 37.22 -45.59
CA VAL A 11 -16.35 38.49 -44.85
C VAL A 11 -15.17 38.58 -43.89
N ALA A 12 -14.28 39.53 -44.16
CA ALA A 12 -13.21 39.97 -43.25
C ALA A 12 -13.81 40.97 -42.25
N ALA A 13 -13.57 40.76 -40.97
CA ALA A 13 -13.87 41.73 -39.93
C ALA A 13 -12.54 42.15 -39.25
N LEU A 14 -12.20 43.41 -39.46
CA LEU A 14 -11.13 44.14 -38.77
C LEU A 14 -11.48 44.32 -37.29
N LEU A 15 -10.60 43.96 -36.37
CA LEU A 15 -10.67 44.36 -34.97
C LEU A 15 -9.50 45.28 -34.66
N ALA A 16 -9.83 46.53 -34.32
CA ALA A 16 -8.94 47.56 -33.88
C ALA A 16 -8.45 47.32 -32.45
N VAL A 17 -7.13 47.37 -32.25
CA VAL A 17 -6.50 47.30 -30.93
C VAL A 17 -6.46 48.72 -30.34
N LEU A 18 -7.11 48.90 -29.18
CA LEU A 18 -6.94 50.11 -28.36
C LEU A 18 -5.96 49.79 -27.23
N LEU A 19 -4.74 50.33 -27.31
CA LEU A 19 -3.79 50.38 -26.21
C LEU A 19 -4.14 51.54 -25.29
N LEU A 20 -4.54 51.27 -24.05
CA LEU A 20 -4.57 52.24 -22.95
C LEU A 20 -3.41 51.93 -22.00
N ALA A 21 -2.37 52.79 -22.04
CA ALA A 21 -1.32 52.77 -21.06
C ALA A 21 -1.78 53.48 -19.78
N PHE A 22 -1.81 52.73 -18.66
CA PHE A 22 -1.89 53.30 -17.35
C PHE A 22 -0.56 53.13 -16.60
N THR A 23 0.12 54.25 -16.39
CA THR A 23 1.27 54.38 -15.49
C THR A 23 0.74 54.67 -14.09
N GLY A 24 0.88 53.76 -13.16
CA GLY A 24 0.66 53.98 -11.73
C GLY A 24 1.92 53.65 -10.93
N PRO A 25 2.14 54.27 -9.77
CA PRO A 25 3.45 54.27 -9.10
C PRO A 25 3.80 52.91 -8.45
N ALA A 26 5.09 52.56 -8.54
CA ALA A 26 5.69 51.43 -7.89
C ALA A 26 5.68 51.63 -6.36
N LEU A 27 4.91 50.79 -5.65
CA LEU A 27 5.06 50.58 -4.23
C LEU A 27 6.02 49.43 -3.99
N LEU A 28 7.22 49.73 -3.49
CA LEU A 28 8.16 48.81 -2.91
C LEU A 28 7.55 48.19 -1.64
N GLY A 29 6.93 47.04 -1.75
CA GLY A 29 6.45 46.23 -0.64
C GLY A 29 7.43 45.11 -0.36
N ASN A 30 8.02 45.15 0.81
CA ASN A 30 8.83 44.09 1.44
C ASN A 30 8.10 42.75 1.38
N LYS A 31 8.68 41.75 0.72
CA LYS A 31 8.15 40.38 0.70
C LYS A 31 8.97 39.48 1.59
N ASP A 32 8.71 39.51 2.88
CA ASP A 32 8.93 38.34 3.71
C ASP A 32 7.71 37.43 3.54
N GLY A 33 7.64 36.75 2.42
CA GLY A 33 6.59 35.77 2.14
C GLY A 33 6.96 34.44 2.79
N LYS A 34 6.65 34.27 4.07
CA LYS A 34 6.51 32.96 4.67
C LYS A 34 5.34 32.29 3.93
N ALA A 35 5.66 31.31 3.07
CA ALA A 35 4.63 30.48 2.45
C ALA A 35 3.84 29.81 3.58
N ALA A 36 2.58 30.19 3.74
CA ALA A 36 1.66 29.46 4.57
C ALA A 36 1.48 28.09 3.92
N SER A 37 1.99 27.03 4.54
CA SER A 37 1.65 25.67 4.19
C SER A 37 0.17 25.50 4.39
N ASN A 38 -0.56 25.21 3.31
CA ASN A 38 -1.99 24.94 3.37
C ASN A 38 -2.15 23.57 4.04
N ASP A 39 -2.47 23.56 5.31
CA ASP A 39 -2.65 22.33 6.12
C ASP A 39 -3.90 21.52 5.69
N GLN A 40 -4.69 22.07 4.75
CA GLN A 40 -5.95 21.48 4.28
C GLN A 40 -5.78 20.41 3.15
N ASP A 41 -4.57 20.20 2.61
CA ASP A 41 -4.37 19.33 1.46
C ASP A 41 -3.56 18.05 1.77
N LYS A 42 -3.18 17.82 3.04
CA LYS A 42 -2.43 16.63 3.41
C LYS A 42 -3.33 15.39 3.46
N LYS A 43 -2.82 14.29 2.90
CA LYS A 43 -3.50 12.99 2.97
C LYS A 43 -3.34 12.36 4.34
N LYS A 44 -4.42 11.97 4.97
CA LYS A 44 -4.40 11.31 6.27
C LYS A 44 -4.25 9.79 6.13
N VAL A 45 -3.22 9.26 6.78
CA VAL A 45 -2.86 7.85 6.75
C VAL A 45 -2.94 7.27 8.16
N ILE A 46 -3.75 6.24 8.37
CA ILE A 46 -3.98 5.65 9.69
C ILE A 46 -3.47 4.22 9.75
N PHE A 47 -2.44 4.00 10.57
CA PHE A 47 -1.93 2.67 10.86
C PHE A 47 -2.72 2.03 12.00
N MET A 48 -3.24 0.84 11.75
CA MET A 48 -3.97 0.02 12.70
C MET A 48 -3.03 -1.08 13.22
N ALA A 49 -2.34 -0.81 14.33
CA ALA A 49 -1.43 -1.76 14.95
C ALA A 49 -2.21 -2.84 15.72
N GLY A 50 -1.94 -4.11 15.41
CA GLY A 50 -2.52 -5.25 16.10
C GLY A 50 -2.02 -5.46 17.53
N HIS A 51 -2.60 -6.44 18.21
CA HIS A 51 -2.10 -6.91 19.49
C HIS A 51 -0.69 -7.48 19.34
N ARG A 52 0.07 -7.47 20.44
CA ARG A 52 1.34 -8.20 20.48
C ARG A 52 1.11 -9.69 20.19
N SER A 53 1.99 -10.26 19.39
CA SER A 53 1.89 -11.62 18.90
C SER A 53 3.29 -12.20 18.74
N HIS A 54 3.43 -13.54 18.76
CA HIS A 54 4.71 -14.22 18.58
C HIS A 54 5.75 -13.84 19.64
N GLY A 55 6.99 -13.50 19.26
CA GLY A 55 8.09 -13.18 20.14
C GLY A 55 8.90 -12.00 19.63
N TYR A 56 10.00 -11.69 20.31
CA TYR A 56 10.93 -10.65 19.90
C TYR A 56 11.28 -10.76 18.40
N ASP A 57 11.26 -9.62 17.71
CA ASP A 57 11.57 -9.48 16.30
C ASP A 57 10.54 -10.17 15.34
N GLN A 58 9.41 -10.64 15.87
CA GLN A 58 8.37 -11.31 15.07
C GLN A 58 6.99 -10.68 15.32
N HIS A 59 6.26 -10.34 14.22
CA HIS A 59 4.95 -9.69 14.31
C HIS A 59 4.95 -8.45 15.22
N GLU A 60 6.00 -7.65 15.12
CA GLU A 60 6.14 -6.42 15.91
C GLU A 60 5.26 -5.31 15.31
N HIS A 61 3.94 -5.51 15.41
CA HIS A 61 2.92 -4.65 14.79
C HIS A 61 3.07 -3.20 15.25
N ARG A 62 3.24 -2.99 16.56
CA ARG A 62 3.40 -1.66 17.14
C ARG A 62 4.69 -0.98 16.66
N ALA A 63 5.83 -1.66 16.77
CA ALA A 63 7.12 -1.10 16.39
C ALA A 63 7.17 -0.81 14.89
N GLY A 64 6.69 -1.74 14.05
CA GLY A 64 6.64 -1.55 12.60
C GLY A 64 5.73 -0.39 12.18
N CYS A 65 4.53 -0.27 12.76
CA CYS A 65 3.64 0.86 12.47
C CYS A 65 4.28 2.21 12.87
N LEU A 66 4.88 2.29 14.06
CA LEU A 66 5.53 3.53 14.53
C LEU A 66 6.73 3.89 13.67
N LEU A 67 7.56 2.92 13.28
CA LEU A 67 8.71 3.14 12.40
C LEU A 67 8.26 3.69 11.04
N LEU A 68 7.33 3.02 10.37
CA LEU A 68 6.85 3.42 9.04
C LEU A 68 6.14 4.77 9.08
N ALA A 69 5.28 5.02 10.07
CA ALA A 69 4.60 6.32 10.24
C ALA A 69 5.60 7.46 10.49
N ASN A 70 6.64 7.21 11.30
CA ASN A 70 7.70 8.20 11.53
C ASN A 70 8.45 8.56 10.25
N GLN A 71 8.81 7.56 9.41
CA GLN A 71 9.45 7.81 8.13
C GLN A 71 8.55 8.64 7.19
N LEU A 72 7.25 8.29 7.09
CA LEU A 72 6.30 9.08 6.30
C LEU A 72 6.18 10.52 6.80
N ASN A 73 5.98 10.73 8.09
CA ASN A 73 5.84 12.07 8.67
C ASN A 73 7.11 12.91 8.47
N LYS A 74 8.29 12.30 8.63
CA LYS A 74 9.56 12.99 8.46
C LYS A 74 9.84 13.40 7.03
N HIS A 75 9.58 12.52 6.06
CA HIS A 75 10.01 12.71 4.68
C HIS A 75 8.88 13.14 3.73
N MET A 76 7.63 12.87 4.09
CA MET A 76 6.44 13.21 3.30
C MET A 76 5.47 14.15 4.05
N GLY A 77 5.86 14.71 5.18
CA GLY A 77 5.02 15.50 6.07
C GLY A 77 4.38 16.76 5.47
N ASN A 78 4.81 17.17 4.27
CA ASN A 78 4.13 18.21 3.49
C ASN A 78 2.94 17.69 2.67
N HIS A 79 2.85 16.36 2.48
CA HIS A 79 1.86 15.68 1.63
C HIS A 79 1.01 14.67 2.39
N LEU A 80 1.57 14.09 3.46
CA LEU A 80 0.95 13.05 4.26
C LEU A 80 1.01 13.41 5.76
N GLU A 81 -0.01 12.98 6.49
CA GLU A 81 -0.01 12.92 7.95
C GLU A 81 -0.30 11.48 8.36
N ALA A 82 0.67 10.84 8.99
CA ALA A 82 0.56 9.44 9.41
C ALA A 82 0.35 9.34 10.92
N GLU A 83 -0.76 8.75 11.31
CA GLU A 83 -1.13 8.47 12.69
C GLU A 83 -1.09 6.97 12.97
N VAL A 84 -0.78 6.57 14.20
CA VAL A 84 -0.78 5.17 14.60
C VAL A 84 -1.81 4.92 15.70
N HIS A 85 -2.83 4.13 15.38
CA HIS A 85 -3.81 3.66 16.34
C HIS A 85 -3.24 2.46 17.10
N LEU A 86 -2.93 2.66 18.37
CA LEU A 86 -2.28 1.67 19.24
C LEU A 86 -3.25 0.92 20.16
N ALA A 87 -4.55 1.13 20.03
CA ALA A 87 -5.56 0.56 20.94
C ALA A 87 -5.77 -0.96 20.76
N LYS A 88 -4.97 -1.61 19.91
CA LYS A 88 -4.94 -3.07 19.78
C LYS A 88 -6.28 -3.65 19.34
N GLY A 89 -6.91 -3.03 18.35
CA GLY A 89 -8.18 -3.49 17.80
C GLY A 89 -8.86 -2.39 16.99
N TRP A 90 -10.13 -2.56 16.73
CA TRP A 90 -10.92 -1.53 16.04
C TRP A 90 -11.12 -0.32 16.95
N PRO A 91 -11.03 0.93 16.43
CA PRO A 91 -11.28 2.12 17.21
C PRO A 91 -12.64 2.08 17.89
N ALA A 92 -12.69 2.46 19.18
CA ALA A 92 -13.94 2.53 19.93
C ALA A 92 -14.84 3.64 19.37
N ASN A 93 -14.23 4.70 18.83
CA ASN A 93 -14.89 5.78 18.12
C ASN A 93 -14.66 5.63 16.61
N ALA A 94 -15.71 5.29 15.86
CA ALA A 94 -15.63 5.10 14.41
C ALA A 94 -15.20 6.38 13.67
N THR A 95 -15.41 7.57 14.28
CA THR A 95 -14.99 8.85 13.68
C THR A 95 -13.47 8.97 13.50
N GLU A 96 -12.67 8.19 14.24
CA GLU A 96 -11.21 8.17 14.08
C GLU A 96 -10.77 7.77 12.67
N LEU A 97 -11.62 7.06 11.91
CA LEU A 97 -11.34 6.63 10.55
C LEU A 97 -12.07 7.45 9.47
N GLU A 98 -12.96 8.39 9.87
CA GLU A 98 -13.84 9.10 8.92
C GLU A 98 -13.06 9.96 7.91
N ASP A 99 -11.97 10.58 8.32
CA ASP A 99 -11.14 11.45 7.50
C ASP A 99 -9.90 10.76 6.92
N ALA A 100 -9.75 9.43 7.12
CA ALA A 100 -8.63 8.68 6.57
C ALA A 100 -8.67 8.61 5.03
N ASP A 101 -7.58 8.97 4.37
CA ASP A 101 -7.35 8.73 2.94
C ASP A 101 -6.77 7.33 2.69
N CYS A 102 -6.08 6.74 3.67
CA CYS A 102 -5.57 5.38 3.60
C CYS A 102 -5.55 4.73 4.99
N ILE A 103 -5.98 3.47 5.07
CA ILE A 103 -5.93 2.66 6.28
C ILE A 103 -4.92 1.53 6.08
N ILE A 104 -4.05 1.29 7.06
CA ILE A 104 -3.05 0.24 7.04
C ILE A 104 -3.34 -0.77 8.14
N PHE A 105 -3.55 -2.04 7.80
CA PHE A 105 -3.60 -3.12 8.77
C PHE A 105 -2.24 -3.82 8.88
N TYR A 106 -1.61 -3.71 10.02
CA TYR A 106 -0.48 -4.55 10.43
C TYR A 106 -0.86 -5.23 11.74
N CYS A 107 -1.47 -6.40 11.63
CA CYS A 107 -2.12 -7.09 12.76
C CYS A 107 -2.19 -8.61 12.50
N ASP A 108 -2.55 -9.36 13.54
CA ASP A 108 -2.90 -10.77 13.39
C ASP A 108 -4.13 -10.94 12.49
N GLY A 109 -4.08 -11.98 11.67
CA GLY A 109 -5.09 -12.32 10.69
C GLY A 109 -6.05 -13.43 11.11
N GLY A 110 -6.61 -14.07 10.09
CA GLY A 110 -7.57 -15.16 10.24
C GLY A 110 -8.84 -14.74 10.96
N GLY A 111 -9.36 -15.60 11.81
CA GLY A 111 -10.58 -15.31 12.59
C GLY A 111 -10.46 -14.14 13.57
N ARG A 112 -9.22 -13.71 13.89
CA ARG A 112 -8.95 -12.61 14.81
C ARG A 112 -8.64 -11.28 14.10
N HIS A 113 -8.67 -11.25 12.78
CA HIS A 113 -8.44 -10.01 12.04
C HIS A 113 -9.46 -8.93 12.45
N MET A 114 -8.95 -7.76 12.84
CA MET A 114 -9.78 -6.70 13.44
C MET A 114 -10.90 -6.19 12.52
N ALA A 115 -10.76 -6.29 11.20
CA ALA A 115 -11.78 -5.88 10.24
C ALA A 115 -12.99 -6.83 10.18
N ASN A 116 -12.90 -8.09 10.67
CA ASN A 116 -13.96 -9.10 10.46
C ASN A 116 -15.35 -8.69 10.97
N GLN A 117 -15.42 -7.89 12.05
CA GLN A 117 -16.66 -7.43 12.63
C GLN A 117 -17.13 -6.07 12.10
N HIS A 118 -16.34 -5.42 11.22
CA HIS A 118 -16.55 -4.06 10.74
C HIS A 118 -16.62 -3.96 9.22
N LEU A 119 -16.85 -5.09 8.54
CA LEU A 119 -16.78 -5.19 7.08
C LEU A 119 -17.69 -4.20 6.36
N ASP A 120 -18.92 -4.00 6.83
CA ASP A 120 -19.89 -3.15 6.13
C ASP A 120 -19.53 -1.65 6.27
N GLY A 121 -19.09 -1.22 7.45
CA GLY A 121 -18.62 0.16 7.68
C GLY A 121 -17.33 0.46 6.91
N LEU A 122 -16.38 -0.48 6.94
CA LEU A 122 -15.14 -0.37 6.18
C LEU A 122 -15.40 -0.35 4.66
N ASP A 123 -16.33 -1.17 4.17
CA ASP A 123 -16.72 -1.19 2.76
C ASP A 123 -17.25 0.17 2.27
N LEU A 124 -18.07 0.85 3.10
CA LEU A 124 -18.56 2.18 2.78
C LEU A 124 -17.40 3.19 2.68
N LYS A 125 -16.50 3.18 3.66
CA LYS A 125 -15.32 4.06 3.68
C LYS A 125 -14.40 3.84 2.48
N LEU A 126 -14.16 2.58 2.11
CA LEU A 126 -13.30 2.24 0.99
C LEU A 126 -13.94 2.61 -0.36
N LYS A 127 -15.26 2.45 -0.52
CA LYS A 127 -16.00 2.88 -1.71
C LYS A 127 -16.00 4.39 -1.92
N ASP A 128 -15.78 5.15 -0.86
CA ASP A 128 -15.57 6.61 -0.91
C ASP A 128 -14.15 7.00 -1.34
N GLY A 129 -13.37 6.03 -1.81
CA GLY A 129 -12.04 6.25 -2.39
C GLY A 129 -10.87 6.06 -1.41
N CYS A 130 -11.13 5.80 -0.12
CA CYS A 130 -10.08 5.52 0.85
C CYS A 130 -9.22 4.31 0.43
N GLY A 131 -7.89 4.43 0.52
CA GLY A 131 -6.96 3.36 0.25
C GLY A 131 -6.92 2.30 1.36
N LEU A 132 -6.50 1.09 1.02
CA LEU A 132 -6.28 0.02 2.00
C LEU A 132 -4.95 -0.70 1.76
N VAL A 133 -4.14 -0.80 2.82
CA VAL A 133 -2.88 -1.56 2.82
C VAL A 133 -2.98 -2.65 3.88
N CYS A 134 -2.66 -3.89 3.51
CA CYS A 134 -2.60 -5.01 4.44
C CYS A 134 -1.19 -5.59 4.45
N LEU A 135 -0.55 -5.60 5.62
CA LEU A 135 0.82 -6.06 5.82
C LEU A 135 0.85 -7.41 6.54
N HIS A 136 1.63 -8.32 5.99
CA HIS A 136 1.93 -9.64 6.53
C HIS A 136 0.66 -10.42 6.90
N TYR A 137 0.48 -10.79 8.17
CA TYR A 137 -0.68 -11.55 8.61
C TYR A 137 -2.00 -10.80 8.45
N GLY A 138 -1.94 -9.47 8.30
CA GLY A 138 -3.09 -8.64 7.94
C GLY A 138 -3.69 -8.93 6.55
N VAL A 139 -3.07 -9.74 5.70
CA VAL A 139 -3.66 -10.21 4.44
C VAL A 139 -4.52 -11.47 4.62
N GLU A 140 -4.49 -12.12 5.80
CA GLU A 140 -5.26 -13.32 6.06
C GLU A 140 -6.61 -13.00 6.69
N VAL A 141 -7.68 -13.46 6.06
CA VAL A 141 -9.04 -13.39 6.61
C VAL A 141 -9.79 -14.69 6.34
N PRO A 142 -10.86 -14.99 7.10
CA PRO A 142 -11.68 -16.15 6.83
C PRO A 142 -12.27 -16.15 5.43
N LYS A 143 -12.31 -17.33 4.81
CA LYS A 143 -13.09 -17.55 3.59
C LYS A 143 -14.57 -17.16 3.83
N GLY A 144 -15.23 -16.66 2.79
CA GLY A 144 -16.62 -16.21 2.86
C GLY A 144 -16.73 -14.69 2.83
N LYS A 145 -17.53 -14.07 3.71
CA LYS A 145 -17.79 -12.62 3.66
C LYS A 145 -16.51 -11.79 3.74
N SER A 146 -15.60 -12.10 4.67
CA SER A 146 -14.33 -11.38 4.80
C SER A 146 -13.45 -11.56 3.57
N GLY A 147 -13.25 -12.81 3.09
CA GLY A 147 -12.46 -13.06 1.89
C GLY A 147 -13.02 -12.38 0.64
N ALA A 148 -14.35 -12.39 0.46
CA ALA A 148 -14.98 -11.67 -0.64
C ALA A 148 -14.71 -10.16 -0.58
N LYS A 149 -14.79 -9.55 0.61
CA LYS A 149 -14.47 -8.13 0.80
C LYS A 149 -13.00 -7.84 0.51
N PHE A 150 -12.07 -8.68 0.94
CA PHE A 150 -10.65 -8.49 0.66
C PHE A 150 -10.33 -8.62 -0.83
N LEU A 151 -11.03 -9.51 -1.56
CA LEU A 151 -10.98 -9.52 -3.03
C LEU A 151 -11.48 -8.21 -3.64
N ASP A 152 -12.50 -7.59 -3.07
CA ASP A 152 -13.02 -6.32 -3.56
C ASP A 152 -12.13 -5.13 -3.17
N TRP A 153 -11.44 -5.18 -2.02
CA TRP A 153 -10.71 -4.05 -1.45
C TRP A 153 -9.24 -4.00 -1.85
N ILE A 154 -8.55 -5.14 -1.79
CA ILE A 154 -7.11 -5.25 -2.11
C ILE A 154 -6.82 -6.26 -3.21
N GLY A 155 -7.84 -6.85 -3.83
CA GLY A 155 -7.69 -7.76 -4.97
C GLY A 155 -7.27 -9.18 -4.63
N GLY A 156 -6.82 -9.45 -3.42
CA GLY A 156 -6.34 -10.78 -3.00
C GLY A 156 -6.27 -10.93 -1.49
N TYR A 157 -6.18 -12.18 -1.01
CA TYR A 157 -6.04 -12.47 0.42
C TYR A 157 -5.43 -13.87 0.63
N PHE A 158 -4.92 -14.12 1.83
CA PHE A 158 -4.54 -15.46 2.26
C PHE A 158 -5.79 -16.26 2.66
N GLU A 159 -6.03 -17.40 1.99
CA GLU A 159 -7.12 -18.32 2.32
C GLU A 159 -6.56 -19.58 2.98
N GLY A 160 -6.98 -19.89 4.20
CA GLY A 160 -6.58 -21.11 4.88
C GLY A 160 -6.89 -22.37 4.07
N ASN A 161 -6.04 -23.39 4.13
CA ASN A 161 -6.06 -24.61 3.30
C ASN A 161 -5.85 -24.38 1.81
N TRP A 162 -5.51 -23.16 1.37
CA TRP A 162 -5.17 -22.79 0.00
C TRP A 162 -3.80 -22.13 -0.06
N SER A 163 -3.61 -21.02 0.64
CA SER A 163 -2.35 -20.30 0.75
C SER A 163 -1.43 -20.94 1.80
N VAL A 164 -0.14 -20.63 1.76
CA VAL A 164 0.87 -21.19 2.66
C VAL A 164 1.84 -20.12 3.17
N ASN A 165 2.45 -20.36 4.36
CA ASN A 165 3.29 -19.41 5.07
C ASN A 165 4.67 -19.98 5.46
N PRO A 166 5.49 -20.48 4.54
CA PRO A 166 6.84 -20.93 4.89
C PRO A 166 7.81 -19.77 5.05
N HIS A 167 8.87 -19.97 5.85
CA HIS A 167 10.03 -19.08 5.86
C HIS A 167 10.98 -19.47 4.71
N TRP A 168 11.31 -18.50 3.86
CA TRP A 168 12.22 -18.71 2.73
C TRP A 168 12.84 -17.41 2.24
N ASP A 169 13.93 -17.55 1.46
CA ASP A 169 14.64 -16.43 0.85
C ASP A 169 13.99 -16.16 -0.51
N ALA A 170 13.17 -15.10 -0.60
CA ALA A 170 12.60 -14.66 -1.86
C ALA A 170 13.58 -13.77 -2.61
N ASP A 171 13.75 -14.04 -3.90
CA ASP A 171 14.63 -13.33 -4.80
C ASP A 171 13.78 -12.54 -5.80
N PHE A 172 13.82 -11.21 -5.72
CA PHE A 172 13.04 -10.30 -6.55
C PHE A 172 13.97 -9.72 -7.63
N GLU A 173 14.21 -10.52 -8.66
CA GLU A 173 15.13 -10.19 -9.76
C GLU A 173 14.54 -9.14 -10.71
N GLU A 174 13.22 -9.13 -10.88
CA GLU A 174 12.50 -8.23 -11.77
C GLU A 174 11.40 -7.48 -11.02
N LEU A 175 11.33 -6.18 -11.24
CA LEU A 175 10.32 -5.29 -10.68
C LEU A 175 9.52 -4.66 -11.83
N PRO A 176 8.17 -4.56 -11.73
CA PRO A 176 7.36 -3.93 -12.76
C PRO A 176 7.61 -2.41 -12.77
N GLU A 177 7.33 -1.76 -13.90
CA GLU A 177 7.24 -0.31 -13.95
C GLU A 177 5.93 0.14 -13.28
N HIS A 178 6.03 0.61 -12.03
CA HIS A 178 4.89 1.05 -11.22
C HIS A 178 5.34 2.13 -10.21
N PRO A 179 4.48 3.07 -9.79
CA PRO A 179 4.87 4.04 -8.74
C PRO A 179 5.40 3.39 -7.46
N ILE A 180 4.90 2.21 -7.08
CA ILE A 180 5.33 1.49 -5.88
C ILE A 180 6.79 1.00 -5.98
N THR A 181 7.31 0.78 -7.18
CA THR A 181 8.69 0.30 -7.39
C THR A 181 9.70 1.42 -7.66
N ARG A 182 9.29 2.69 -7.64
CA ARG A 182 10.19 3.82 -7.82
C ARG A 182 11.29 3.82 -6.76
N GLY A 183 12.54 3.96 -7.20
CA GLY A 183 13.72 3.97 -6.33
C GLY A 183 14.13 2.62 -5.75
N VAL A 184 13.36 1.56 -6.00
CA VAL A 184 13.63 0.20 -5.50
C VAL A 184 14.52 -0.54 -6.47
N GLN A 185 15.54 -1.23 -5.94
CA GLN A 185 16.41 -2.11 -6.70
C GLN A 185 16.01 -3.57 -6.51
N PRO A 186 16.33 -4.47 -7.45
CA PRO A 186 16.21 -5.91 -7.25
C PRO A 186 16.90 -6.34 -5.95
N PHE A 187 16.25 -7.17 -5.14
CA PHE A 187 16.79 -7.59 -3.85
C PHE A 187 16.35 -9.00 -3.46
N LYS A 188 17.11 -9.59 -2.54
CA LYS A 188 16.82 -10.89 -1.97
C LYS A 188 16.74 -10.78 -0.46
N ILE A 189 15.67 -11.32 0.14
CA ILE A 189 15.48 -11.24 1.57
C ILE A 189 14.70 -12.44 2.10
N ARG A 190 15.10 -12.89 3.30
CA ARG A 190 14.41 -13.95 4.03
C ARG A 190 13.27 -13.38 4.86
N ASP A 191 12.08 -13.96 4.68
CA ASP A 191 10.90 -13.65 5.50
C ASP A 191 9.98 -14.89 5.59
N GLU A 192 8.90 -14.80 6.34
CA GLU A 192 7.76 -15.70 6.24
C GLU A 192 6.87 -15.26 5.08
N TRP A 193 7.39 -15.41 3.87
CA TRP A 193 6.70 -15.00 2.67
C TRP A 193 5.52 -15.91 2.36
N TYR A 194 4.29 -15.40 2.51
CA TYR A 194 3.09 -16.14 2.13
C TYR A 194 2.98 -16.18 0.63
N PHE A 195 2.51 -17.31 0.11
CA PHE A 195 2.27 -17.45 -1.32
C PHE A 195 1.07 -18.36 -1.62
N HIS A 196 0.77 -18.54 -2.92
CA HIS A 196 -0.43 -19.16 -3.43
C HIS A 196 -1.68 -18.45 -2.89
N MET A 197 -1.64 -17.11 -3.01
CA MET A 197 -2.71 -16.25 -2.54
C MET A 197 -3.99 -16.48 -3.34
N ARG A 198 -5.13 -16.17 -2.75
CA ARG A 198 -6.39 -16.11 -3.46
C ARG A 198 -6.51 -14.74 -4.10
N PHE A 199 -6.51 -14.66 -5.43
CA PHE A 199 -6.71 -13.43 -6.18
C PHE A 199 -8.10 -13.38 -6.82
N ARG A 200 -8.50 -12.20 -7.27
CA ARG A 200 -9.64 -11.99 -8.15
C ARG A 200 -9.47 -12.80 -9.45
N GLU A 201 -10.59 -13.14 -10.07
CA GLU A 201 -10.61 -13.84 -11.36
C GLU A 201 -9.76 -13.07 -12.38
N GLU A 202 -8.92 -13.81 -13.10
CA GLU A 202 -7.98 -13.27 -14.11
C GLU A 202 -7.08 -12.13 -13.59
N MET A 203 -6.92 -12.00 -12.28
CA MET A 203 -6.18 -10.90 -11.64
C MET A 203 -6.60 -9.51 -12.11
N LYS A 204 -7.86 -9.32 -12.47
CA LYS A 204 -8.39 -8.07 -13.02
C LYS A 204 -8.15 -6.88 -12.10
N GLY A 205 -7.44 -5.87 -12.60
CA GLY A 205 -7.07 -4.65 -11.85
C GLY A 205 -5.90 -4.85 -10.89
N ILE A 206 -5.25 -6.02 -10.88
CA ILE A 206 -4.11 -6.33 -10.02
C ILE A 206 -2.82 -6.22 -10.83
N THR A 207 -1.85 -5.52 -10.25
CA THR A 207 -0.47 -5.48 -10.72
C THR A 207 0.41 -6.20 -9.68
N PRO A 208 1.03 -7.35 -10.01
CA PRO A 208 2.05 -7.95 -9.15
C PRO A 208 3.23 -7.00 -8.97
N ILE A 209 3.61 -6.72 -7.72
CA ILE A 209 4.72 -5.82 -7.39
C ILE A 209 5.98 -6.60 -7.02
N LEU A 210 5.85 -7.61 -6.17
CA LEU A 210 6.93 -8.53 -5.83
C LEU A 210 6.51 -9.94 -6.18
N SER A 211 7.31 -10.59 -7.01
CA SER A 211 7.06 -11.96 -7.46
C SER A 211 8.35 -12.78 -7.39
N ALA A 212 8.24 -14.04 -6.97
CA ALA A 212 9.38 -14.93 -6.88
C ALA A 212 8.96 -16.40 -7.05
N HIS A 213 9.93 -17.27 -7.30
CA HIS A 213 9.74 -18.72 -7.37
C HIS A 213 10.11 -19.36 -6.03
N PRO A 214 9.13 -19.83 -5.23
CA PRO A 214 9.43 -20.52 -3.97
C PRO A 214 10.19 -21.83 -4.26
N PRO A 215 11.26 -22.12 -3.51
CA PRO A 215 11.98 -23.38 -3.69
C PRO A 215 11.12 -24.57 -3.21
N ALA A 216 11.31 -25.75 -3.83
CA ALA A 216 10.57 -26.96 -3.47
C ALA A 216 10.68 -27.34 -1.99
N SER A 217 11.73 -26.87 -1.31
CA SER A 217 11.92 -27.07 0.14
C SER A 217 10.82 -26.44 1.00
N THR A 218 10.10 -25.43 0.51
CA THR A 218 8.96 -24.79 1.21
C THR A 218 7.80 -25.77 1.42
N MET A 219 7.69 -26.82 0.58
CA MET A 219 6.59 -27.81 0.64
C MET A 219 6.95 -29.12 1.36
N ARG A 220 8.03 -29.16 2.13
CA ARG A 220 8.39 -30.33 2.96
C ARG A 220 7.47 -30.53 4.16
N ARG A 221 6.72 -29.53 4.56
CA ARG A 221 5.74 -29.60 5.66
C ARG A 221 4.55 -30.48 5.25
N ARG A 222 3.90 -31.12 6.24
CA ARG A 222 2.64 -31.85 6.03
C ARG A 222 1.56 -30.88 5.58
N ASN A 223 0.57 -31.40 4.82
CA ASN A 223 -0.60 -30.60 4.48
C ASN A 223 -1.31 -30.14 5.77
N GLY A 224 -1.81 -28.90 5.75
CA GLY A 224 -2.48 -28.28 6.88
C GLY A 224 -2.94 -26.86 6.52
N PHE A 225 -3.61 -26.24 7.46
CA PHE A 225 -4.28 -24.95 7.26
C PHE A 225 -3.37 -23.87 6.64
N HIS A 226 -2.10 -23.78 7.09
CA HIS A 226 -1.09 -22.82 6.59
C HIS A 226 0.11 -23.49 5.90
N SER A 227 0.21 -24.82 5.89
CA SER A 227 1.49 -25.48 5.64
C SER A 227 1.60 -26.21 4.30
N GLY A 228 0.50 -26.42 3.59
CA GLY A 228 0.51 -27.04 2.27
C GLY A 228 -0.79 -27.73 1.91
N ASN A 229 -1.00 -27.91 0.63
CA ASN A 229 -2.12 -28.63 0.03
C ASN A 229 -1.75 -29.10 -1.38
N GLN A 230 -2.62 -29.91 -2.00
CA GLN A 230 -2.35 -30.44 -3.34
C GLN A 230 -2.25 -29.34 -4.42
N HIS A 231 -3.00 -28.23 -4.26
CA HIS A 231 -3.05 -27.15 -5.27
C HIS A 231 -1.75 -26.39 -5.32
N VAL A 232 -1.23 -25.95 -4.15
CA VAL A 232 0.04 -25.24 -4.07
C VAL A 232 1.22 -26.13 -4.53
N LYS A 233 1.20 -27.42 -4.20
CA LYS A 233 2.23 -28.35 -4.66
C LYS A 233 2.23 -28.48 -6.17
N ALA A 234 1.07 -28.65 -6.79
CA ALA A 234 0.93 -28.71 -8.23
C ALA A 234 1.34 -27.39 -8.91
N ALA A 235 1.06 -26.23 -8.31
CA ALA A 235 1.52 -24.93 -8.83
C ALA A 235 3.06 -24.86 -8.85
N LEU A 236 3.71 -25.27 -7.75
CA LEU A 236 5.18 -25.29 -7.70
C LEU A 236 5.81 -26.30 -8.65
N GLU A 237 5.18 -27.47 -8.83
CA GLU A 237 5.63 -28.48 -9.82
C GLU A 237 5.57 -27.96 -11.25
N ARG A 238 4.62 -27.05 -11.56
CA ARG A 238 4.54 -26.35 -12.86
C ARG A 238 5.49 -25.16 -12.96
N GLY A 239 6.23 -24.83 -11.90
CA GLY A 239 7.10 -23.65 -11.88
C GLY A 239 6.33 -22.32 -11.87
N GLU A 240 5.11 -22.30 -11.38
CA GLU A 240 4.32 -21.07 -11.33
C GLU A 240 4.97 -20.03 -10.40
N ILE A 241 5.21 -18.82 -10.96
CA ILE A 241 5.67 -17.68 -10.16
C ILE A 241 4.60 -17.31 -9.13
N GLN A 242 5.05 -16.92 -7.94
CA GLN A 242 4.16 -16.55 -6.84
C GLN A 242 4.24 -15.06 -6.56
N HIS A 243 3.09 -14.41 -6.41
CA HIS A 243 3.00 -12.98 -6.14
C HIS A 243 2.89 -12.75 -4.63
N LEU A 244 3.86 -12.02 -4.08
CA LEU A 244 4.09 -11.82 -2.65
C LEU A 244 3.72 -10.41 -2.19
N ALA A 245 3.71 -9.47 -3.14
CA ALA A 245 3.12 -8.15 -2.98
C ALA A 245 2.39 -7.77 -4.27
N TRP A 246 1.27 -7.08 -4.13
CA TRP A 246 0.44 -6.69 -5.26
C TRP A 246 -0.29 -5.37 -5.01
N ALA A 247 -0.42 -4.57 -6.06
CA ALA A 247 -1.26 -3.39 -6.11
C ALA A 247 -2.60 -3.74 -6.74
N TYR A 248 -3.65 -3.08 -6.31
CA TYR A 248 -4.99 -3.23 -6.88
C TYR A 248 -5.63 -1.87 -7.12
N GLU A 249 -6.02 -1.61 -8.35
CA GLU A 249 -6.83 -0.44 -8.72
C GLU A 249 -8.30 -0.84 -8.75
N ARG A 250 -9.06 -0.31 -7.79
CA ARG A 250 -10.48 -0.61 -7.67
C ARG A 250 -11.31 0.11 -8.74
N PRO A 251 -12.43 -0.48 -9.18
CA PRO A 251 -13.33 0.17 -10.15
C PRO A 251 -13.94 1.50 -9.66
N ASP A 252 -13.99 1.72 -8.35
CA ASP A 252 -14.46 2.96 -7.71
C ASP A 252 -13.39 4.07 -7.64
N GLY A 253 -12.19 3.81 -8.17
CA GLY A 253 -11.05 4.74 -8.16
C GLY A 253 -10.19 4.64 -6.90
N GLY A 254 -10.59 3.88 -5.88
CA GLY A 254 -9.76 3.62 -4.72
C GLY A 254 -8.63 2.64 -5.03
N ARG A 255 -7.66 2.51 -4.12
CA ARG A 255 -6.47 1.69 -4.30
C ARG A 255 -6.28 0.71 -3.14
N GLY A 256 -5.79 -0.48 -3.44
CA GLY A 256 -5.47 -1.50 -2.46
C GLY A 256 -4.06 -2.04 -2.64
N PHE A 257 -3.45 -2.49 -1.55
CA PHE A 257 -2.14 -3.13 -1.57
C PHE A 257 -2.07 -4.25 -0.56
N GLY A 258 -1.60 -5.42 -1.00
CA GLY A 258 -1.28 -6.55 -0.13
C GLY A 258 0.21 -6.84 -0.17
N PHE A 259 0.79 -7.10 1.00
CA PHE A 259 2.22 -7.38 1.18
C PHE A 259 2.40 -8.52 2.17
N THR A 260 2.96 -9.63 1.75
CA THR A 260 3.02 -10.85 2.57
C THR A 260 4.27 -10.95 3.45
N GLY A 261 5.28 -10.11 3.23
CA GLY A 261 6.44 -9.98 4.11
C GLY A 261 6.13 -9.18 5.37
N GLY A 262 7.12 -9.10 6.29
CA GLY A 262 7.00 -8.34 7.53
C GLY A 262 6.81 -9.22 8.78
N HIS A 263 7.09 -10.53 8.69
CA HIS A 263 7.19 -11.39 9.86
C HIS A 263 8.35 -10.97 10.76
N PHE A 264 9.53 -10.78 10.16
CA PHE A 264 10.72 -10.34 10.88
C PHE A 264 10.79 -8.82 10.90
N HIS A 265 10.73 -8.23 12.07
CA HIS A 265 10.79 -6.78 12.26
C HIS A 265 12.10 -6.17 11.74
N ARG A 266 13.22 -6.90 11.87
CA ARG A 266 14.53 -6.48 11.35
C ARG A 266 14.55 -6.20 9.86
N ASN A 267 13.62 -6.78 9.09
CA ASN A 267 13.53 -6.57 7.64
C ASN A 267 13.14 -5.13 7.28
N TRP A 268 12.55 -4.37 8.20
CA TRP A 268 12.34 -2.92 8.01
C TRP A 268 13.64 -2.12 7.94
N GLY A 269 14.77 -2.70 8.35
CA GLY A 269 16.11 -2.15 8.16
C GLY A 269 16.64 -2.24 6.73
N HIS A 270 16.03 -3.11 5.86
CA HIS A 270 16.40 -3.20 4.46
C HIS A 270 15.72 -2.09 3.66
N ASP A 271 16.50 -1.26 2.97
CA ASP A 271 16.00 -0.05 2.32
C ASP A 271 14.93 -0.36 1.25
N ASP A 272 15.19 -1.29 0.32
CA ASP A 272 14.24 -1.63 -0.74
C ASP A 272 12.95 -2.26 -0.20
N PHE A 273 13.05 -3.14 0.79
CA PHE A 273 11.90 -3.75 1.47
C PHE A 273 11.00 -2.69 2.12
N ARG A 274 11.61 -1.71 2.79
CA ARG A 274 10.90 -0.60 3.42
C ARG A 274 10.32 0.37 2.39
N THR A 275 11.11 0.72 1.36
CA THR A 275 10.69 1.66 0.30
C THR A 275 9.46 1.17 -0.46
N ILE A 276 9.36 -0.13 -0.80
CA ILE A 276 8.16 -0.72 -1.41
C ILE A 276 6.90 -0.39 -0.58
N VAL A 277 6.97 -0.55 0.74
CA VAL A 277 5.81 -0.34 1.61
C VAL A 277 5.48 1.14 1.78
N LEU A 278 6.50 2.00 1.94
CA LEU A 278 6.30 3.46 2.01
C LEU A 278 5.70 4.01 0.72
N ASN A 279 6.21 3.56 -0.45
CA ASN A 279 5.65 3.91 -1.76
C ASN A 279 4.20 3.43 -1.88
N ALA A 280 3.90 2.19 -1.46
CA ALA A 280 2.56 1.61 -1.54
C ALA A 280 1.55 2.37 -0.68
N ILE A 281 1.92 2.77 0.53
CA ILE A 281 1.07 3.59 1.40
C ILE A 281 0.80 4.94 0.76
N THR A 282 1.84 5.61 0.26
CA THR A 282 1.75 6.90 -0.43
C THR A 282 0.83 6.79 -1.66
N TRP A 283 1.03 5.75 -2.47
CA TRP A 283 0.20 5.49 -3.64
C TRP A 283 -1.25 5.18 -3.26
N CYS A 284 -1.50 4.35 -2.25
CA CYS A 284 -2.85 4.03 -1.77
C CYS A 284 -3.58 5.24 -1.20
N ALA A 285 -2.84 6.16 -0.56
CA ALA A 285 -3.38 7.44 -0.09
C ALA A 285 -3.68 8.43 -1.24
N GLN A 286 -3.43 8.04 -2.50
CA GLN A 286 -3.56 8.88 -3.69
C GLN A 286 -2.66 10.14 -3.65
N ALA A 287 -1.57 10.08 -2.88
CA ALA A 287 -0.50 11.06 -2.94
C ALA A 287 0.52 10.69 -4.03
N GLU A 288 1.27 11.66 -4.49
CA GLU A 288 2.31 11.42 -5.48
C GLU A 288 3.51 10.72 -4.85
N VAL A 289 3.89 9.56 -5.41
CA VAL A 289 5.13 8.89 -5.05
C VAL A 289 6.28 9.58 -5.80
N PRO A 290 7.31 10.06 -5.10
CA PRO A 290 8.48 10.69 -5.75
C PRO A 290 9.12 9.77 -6.80
N SER A 291 9.78 10.36 -7.81
CA SER A 291 10.44 9.59 -8.89
C SER A 291 11.49 8.61 -8.37
N GLU A 292 12.21 8.99 -7.31
CA GLU A 292 13.24 8.19 -6.65
C GLU A 292 12.70 7.36 -5.47
N GLY A 293 11.37 7.19 -5.38
CA GLY A 293 10.69 6.57 -4.24
C GLY A 293 10.56 7.50 -3.03
N VAL A 294 9.78 7.07 -2.05
CA VAL A 294 9.64 7.78 -0.77
C VAL A 294 10.95 7.72 -0.02
N PRO A 295 11.57 8.87 0.30
CA PRO A 295 12.80 8.88 1.07
C PRO A 295 12.59 8.28 2.47
N SER A 296 13.64 7.68 3.03
CA SER A 296 13.64 7.23 4.42
C SER A 296 15.05 7.30 5.00
N ASP A 297 15.13 7.39 6.32
CA ASP A 297 16.42 7.31 7.00
C ASP A 297 17.05 5.93 6.84
N LYS A 298 18.36 5.86 7.02
CA LYS A 298 19.02 4.59 7.26
C LYS A 298 18.62 4.09 8.64
N ILE A 299 17.89 2.99 8.68
CA ILE A 299 17.43 2.36 9.93
C ILE A 299 18.56 1.54 10.55
N THR A 300 18.86 1.79 11.81
CA THR A 300 19.88 1.09 12.58
C THR A 300 19.28 -0.03 13.44
N ASP A 301 20.13 -0.91 13.97
CA ASP A 301 19.69 -1.93 14.93
C ASP A 301 19.05 -1.31 16.19
N ALA A 302 19.51 -0.13 16.62
CA ALA A 302 18.93 0.59 17.74
C ALA A 302 17.49 1.06 17.42
N ASP A 303 17.25 1.60 16.21
CA ASP A 303 15.92 1.98 15.77
C ASP A 303 14.98 0.78 15.70
N LEU A 304 15.49 -0.38 15.28
CA LEU A 304 14.73 -1.63 15.22
C LEU A 304 14.43 -2.22 16.60
N ASP A 305 15.29 -2.02 17.59
CA ASP A 305 15.06 -2.47 18.97
C ASP A 305 14.01 -1.59 19.70
N GLU A 306 13.69 -0.39 19.16
CA GLU A 306 12.70 0.50 19.75
C GLU A 306 11.27 -0.02 19.59
N ASN A 307 10.46 0.20 20.62
CA ASN A 307 9.01 -0.06 20.60
C ASN A 307 8.58 -1.51 20.39
N GLN A 308 9.48 -2.48 20.37
CA GLN A 308 9.13 -3.89 20.28
C GLN A 308 8.31 -4.33 21.51
N ASP A 309 7.40 -5.28 21.29
CA ASP A 309 6.50 -5.78 22.34
C ASP A 309 7.19 -6.75 23.33
N TYR A 310 8.32 -7.31 22.91
CA TYR A 310 9.09 -8.24 23.72
C TYR A 310 10.56 -7.79 23.81
N PRO A 311 11.22 -7.99 24.98
CA PRO A 311 12.63 -7.67 25.11
C PRO A 311 13.50 -8.63 24.30
N LYS A 312 14.61 -8.13 23.82
CA LYS A 312 15.70 -8.93 23.26
C LYS A 312 16.19 -9.91 24.32
N ARG A 313 16.25 -11.20 24.00
CA ARG A 313 16.71 -12.24 24.92
C ARG A 313 18.22 -12.44 24.85
#